data_fe0c78ce22d5eccbaa66d290c2b29b33
#
_entry.id   fe0c78ce22d5eccbaa66d290c2b29b33
#
_cell.length_a   1.000
_cell.length_b   1.000
_cell.length_c   1.000
_cell.angle_alpha   90.00
_cell.angle_beta   90.00
_cell.angle_gamma   90.00
#
_symmetry.space_group_name_H-M   'P 1'
#
loop_
_entity.id
_entity.type
_entity.pdbx_description
1 polymer ?
#
loop_
_entity_poly.entity_id
_entity_poly.type
_entity_poly.pdbx_seq_one_letter_code
_entity_poly.pdbx_strand_id
1 'polypeptide(L)'
;MSDKVSEFDSEYLKEKRAKRRKKQKQIQYTIFGILLFIILLILIYMFTPLSKINSVTIEGNDNVSKASIKKAIDVKDDSRMYTYSTSSAVNNLKKNKLIKHAEVTKVLPNKVKVKVTESQIVGLVKKKDHYVPILEDGTELENYEESNVTDDGPVLEGFKKRKKKK
;
A
#
# COMPACT_ATOMS: atom_id res chain seq x y z
N MET A 1 -34.15 -34.30 -60.21
CA MET A 1 -34.79 -33.30 -59.31
C MET A 1 -34.04 -33.18 -57.95
N SER A 2 -33.15 -34.10 -57.69
CA SER A 2 -32.36 -34.16 -56.40
C SER A 2 -31.19 -33.18 -56.35
N ASP A 3 -30.53 -32.89 -57.49
CA ASP A 3 -29.28 -32.06 -57.52
C ASP A 3 -29.52 -30.58 -57.20
N LYS A 4 -30.63 -30.01 -57.59
CA LYS A 4 -30.96 -28.59 -57.32
C LYS A 4 -31.23 -28.29 -55.84
N VAL A 5 -31.73 -29.25 -55.09
CA VAL A 5 -31.99 -29.07 -53.65
C VAL A 5 -30.68 -29.09 -52.87
N SER A 6 -29.74 -29.95 -53.24
CA SER A 6 -28.40 -30.02 -52.57
C SER A 6 -27.54 -28.78 -52.84
N GLU A 7 -27.68 -28.18 -54.01
CA GLU A 7 -26.94 -26.98 -54.41
C GLU A 7 -27.46 -25.73 -53.67
N PHE A 8 -28.78 -25.61 -53.55
CA PHE A 8 -29.41 -24.53 -52.77
C PHE A 8 -29.07 -24.58 -51.28
N ASP A 9 -29.08 -25.77 -50.70
CA ASP A 9 -28.68 -25.96 -49.28
C ASP A 9 -27.20 -25.61 -49.07
N SER A 10 -26.34 -25.92 -50.05
CA SER A 10 -24.90 -25.60 -49.95
C SER A 10 -24.63 -24.10 -50.02
N GLU A 11 -25.34 -23.35 -50.87
CA GLU A 11 -25.20 -21.89 -50.94
C GLU A 11 -25.74 -21.20 -49.70
N TYR A 12 -26.89 -21.60 -49.18
CA TYR A 12 -27.46 -21.08 -47.97
C TYR A 12 -26.51 -21.27 -46.77
N LEU A 13 -25.91 -22.43 -46.66
CA LEU A 13 -24.95 -22.72 -45.60
C LEU A 13 -23.65 -21.89 -45.75
N LYS A 14 -23.17 -21.69 -46.97
CA LYS A 14 -22.01 -20.81 -47.27
C LYS A 14 -22.29 -19.36 -46.84
N GLU A 15 -23.44 -18.84 -47.23
CA GLU A 15 -23.85 -17.47 -46.87
C GLU A 15 -23.99 -17.30 -45.36
N LYS A 16 -24.62 -18.24 -44.67
CA LYS A 16 -24.77 -18.25 -43.21
C LYS A 16 -23.40 -18.31 -42.48
N ARG A 17 -22.47 -19.11 -43.02
CA ARG A 17 -21.08 -19.18 -42.48
C ARG A 17 -20.33 -17.87 -42.75
N ALA A 18 -20.50 -17.26 -43.92
CA ALA A 18 -19.87 -15.97 -44.20
C ALA A 18 -20.39 -14.84 -43.30
N LYS A 19 -21.70 -14.78 -43.04
CA LYS A 19 -22.33 -13.82 -42.15
C LYS A 19 -21.81 -14.03 -40.69
N ARG A 20 -21.69 -15.27 -40.24
CA ARG A 20 -21.11 -15.59 -38.90
C ARG A 20 -19.65 -15.17 -38.81
N ARG A 21 -18.83 -15.44 -39.83
CA ARG A 21 -17.42 -15.03 -39.87
C ARG A 21 -17.27 -13.50 -39.85
N LYS A 22 -18.11 -12.76 -40.59
CA LYS A 22 -18.13 -11.29 -40.56
C LYS A 22 -18.48 -10.78 -39.17
N LYS A 23 -19.51 -11.34 -38.51
CA LYS A 23 -19.93 -10.98 -37.17
C LYS A 23 -18.82 -11.28 -36.11
N GLN A 24 -18.17 -12.43 -36.24
CA GLN A 24 -17.05 -12.77 -35.38
C GLN A 24 -15.88 -11.79 -35.53
N LYS A 25 -15.52 -11.43 -36.75
CA LYS A 25 -14.47 -10.40 -37.00
C LYS A 25 -14.88 -9.05 -36.42
N GLN A 26 -16.13 -8.62 -36.61
CA GLN A 26 -16.61 -7.37 -35.98
C GLN A 26 -16.48 -7.40 -34.46
N ILE A 27 -16.89 -8.49 -33.78
CA ILE A 27 -16.76 -8.65 -32.37
C ILE A 27 -15.29 -8.59 -31.92
N GLN A 28 -14.40 -9.27 -32.67
CA GLN A 28 -12.96 -9.22 -32.37
C GLN A 28 -12.38 -7.80 -32.48
N TYR A 29 -12.74 -7.06 -33.54
CA TYR A 29 -12.29 -5.67 -33.68
C TYR A 29 -12.88 -4.75 -32.63
N THR A 30 -14.12 -4.98 -32.19
CA THR A 30 -14.74 -4.22 -31.09
C THR A 30 -14.02 -4.49 -29.79
N ILE A 31 -13.73 -5.76 -29.46
CA ILE A 31 -12.99 -6.12 -28.24
C ILE A 31 -11.59 -5.51 -28.27
N PHE A 32 -10.91 -5.58 -29.43
CA PHE A 32 -9.59 -5.00 -29.59
C PHE A 32 -9.60 -3.47 -29.43
N GLY A 33 -10.62 -2.81 -30.00
CA GLY A 33 -10.82 -1.36 -29.84
C GLY A 33 -11.05 -0.96 -28.39
N ILE A 34 -11.87 -1.72 -27.66
CA ILE A 34 -12.10 -1.48 -26.21
C ILE A 34 -10.81 -1.66 -25.42
N LEU A 35 -10.04 -2.72 -25.71
CA LEU A 35 -8.77 -2.97 -25.04
C LEU A 35 -7.78 -1.82 -25.27
N LEU A 36 -7.65 -1.37 -26.52
CA LEU A 36 -6.79 -0.23 -26.88
C LEU A 36 -7.22 1.05 -26.15
N PHE A 37 -8.53 1.29 -26.08
CA PHE A 37 -9.08 2.44 -25.36
C PHE A 37 -8.77 2.40 -23.86
N ILE A 38 -8.88 1.22 -23.20
CA ILE A 38 -8.51 1.04 -21.80
C ILE A 38 -7.02 1.33 -21.59
N ILE A 39 -6.16 0.81 -22.48
CA ILE A 39 -4.71 1.07 -22.41
C ILE A 39 -4.44 2.57 -22.51
N LEU A 40 -5.11 3.27 -23.43
CA LEU A 40 -4.98 4.72 -23.60
C LEU A 40 -5.38 5.47 -22.31
N LEU A 41 -6.47 5.07 -21.65
CA LEU A 41 -6.90 5.68 -20.39
C LEU A 41 -5.88 5.46 -19.28
N ILE A 42 -5.28 4.26 -19.20
CA ILE A 42 -4.21 3.96 -18.23
C ILE A 42 -2.98 4.84 -18.49
N LEU A 43 -2.58 5.01 -19.75
CA LEU A 43 -1.46 5.87 -20.11
C LEU A 43 -1.75 7.33 -19.73
N ILE A 44 -2.94 7.83 -20.05
CA ILE A 44 -3.36 9.18 -19.66
C ILE A 44 -3.28 9.33 -18.14
N TYR A 45 -3.81 8.39 -17.36
CA TYR A 45 -3.71 8.41 -15.89
C TYR A 45 -2.26 8.45 -15.42
N MET A 46 -1.38 7.63 -16.00
CA MET A 46 0.04 7.56 -15.59
C MET A 46 0.80 8.88 -15.84
N PHE A 47 0.52 9.57 -16.94
CA PHE A 47 1.25 10.78 -17.31
C PHE A 47 0.64 12.07 -16.75
N THR A 48 -0.62 12.04 -16.30
CA THR A 48 -1.29 13.21 -15.72
C THR A 48 -0.94 13.42 -14.25
N PRO A 49 -1.17 14.63 -13.69
CA PRO A 49 -1.04 14.90 -12.25
C PRO A 49 -1.97 14.08 -11.37
N LEU A 50 -3.00 13.43 -11.94
CA LEU A 50 -3.95 12.58 -11.21
C LEU A 50 -3.28 11.39 -10.52
N SER A 51 -2.13 10.92 -11.05
CA SER A 51 -1.37 9.82 -10.45
C SER A 51 -0.40 10.26 -9.36
N LYS A 52 -0.21 11.56 -9.12
CA LYS A 52 0.63 12.06 -8.03
C LYS A 52 -0.05 11.83 -6.67
N ILE A 53 0.73 11.47 -5.67
CA ILE A 53 0.24 11.32 -4.30
C ILE A 53 0.00 12.71 -3.71
N ASN A 54 -1.26 13.10 -3.57
CA ASN A 54 -1.64 14.43 -3.08
C ASN A 54 -2.02 14.43 -1.60
N SER A 55 -2.39 13.30 -1.04
CA SER A 55 -2.76 13.23 0.37
C SER A 55 -2.29 11.94 1.04
N VAL A 56 -1.90 12.09 2.31
CA VAL A 56 -1.52 10.98 3.18
C VAL A 56 -2.41 11.06 4.43
N THR A 57 -3.19 10.00 4.65
CA THR A 57 -3.99 9.84 5.86
C THR A 57 -3.25 8.91 6.82
N ILE A 58 -3.07 9.33 8.07
CA ILE A 58 -2.36 8.57 9.10
C ILE A 58 -3.33 8.29 10.24
N GLU A 59 -3.41 7.04 10.66
CA GLU A 59 -4.29 6.55 11.73
C GLU A 59 -3.49 5.68 12.72
N GLY A 60 -3.90 5.73 14.00
CA GLY A 60 -3.35 4.89 15.08
C GLY A 60 -1.99 5.36 15.61
N ASN A 61 -1.64 6.62 15.37
CA ASN A 61 -0.46 7.23 15.95
C ASN A 61 -0.84 8.02 17.22
N ASP A 62 -0.26 7.65 18.33
CA ASP A 62 -0.45 8.32 19.64
C ASP A 62 0.85 9.05 20.05
N ASN A 63 1.95 8.33 20.20
CA ASN A 63 3.24 8.86 20.63
C ASN A 63 4.14 9.25 19.43
N VAL A 64 3.98 8.60 18.28
CA VAL A 64 4.77 8.93 17.08
C VAL A 64 4.11 10.07 16.32
N SER A 65 4.85 11.17 16.15
CA SER A 65 4.33 12.34 15.44
C SER A 65 4.00 12.02 13.98
N LYS A 66 2.93 12.63 13.46
CA LYS A 66 2.56 12.53 12.03
C LYS A 66 3.69 12.98 11.10
N ALA A 67 4.52 13.95 11.55
CA ALA A 67 5.67 14.42 10.77
C ALA A 67 6.74 13.33 10.62
N SER A 68 7.04 12.59 11.70
CA SER A 68 7.97 11.46 11.69
C SER A 68 7.48 10.33 10.77
N ILE A 69 6.18 10.01 10.84
CA ILE A 69 5.58 9.01 9.95
C ILE A 69 5.66 9.45 8.49
N LYS A 70 5.29 10.70 8.17
CA LYS A 70 5.40 11.24 6.81
C LYS A 70 6.84 11.19 6.29
N LYS A 71 7.82 11.53 7.12
CA LYS A 71 9.24 11.43 6.77
C LYS A 71 9.66 9.97 6.50
N ALA A 72 9.22 9.03 7.31
CA ALA A 72 9.56 7.62 7.17
C ALA A 72 8.99 6.97 5.91
N ILE A 73 7.77 7.34 5.49
CA ILE A 73 7.16 6.82 4.27
C ILE A 73 7.73 7.44 2.99
N ASP A 74 8.55 8.49 3.09
CA ASP A 74 9.29 9.14 1.99
C ASP A 74 8.40 9.50 0.79
N VAL A 75 7.23 10.08 1.05
CA VAL A 75 6.37 10.62 -0.02
C VAL A 75 6.86 12.01 -0.38
N LYS A 76 7.38 12.14 -1.60
CA LYS A 76 7.85 13.41 -2.19
C LYS A 76 6.75 14.03 -3.05
N ASP A 77 6.87 15.30 -3.37
CA ASP A 77 5.90 16.06 -4.19
C ASP A 77 5.72 15.50 -5.61
N ASP A 78 6.71 14.75 -6.10
CA ASP A 78 6.68 14.08 -7.39
C ASP A 78 6.35 12.59 -7.32
N SER A 79 6.13 12.04 -6.11
CA SER A 79 5.79 10.63 -5.92
C SER A 79 4.50 10.27 -6.63
N ARG A 80 4.54 9.21 -7.43
CA ARG A 80 3.39 8.72 -8.20
C ARG A 80 2.86 7.40 -7.65
N MET A 81 1.55 7.24 -7.70
CA MET A 81 0.86 6.06 -7.17
C MET A 81 1.39 4.74 -7.73
N TYR A 82 1.77 4.68 -9.01
CA TYR A 82 2.22 3.44 -9.65
C TYR A 82 3.67 3.08 -9.32
N THR A 83 4.56 4.07 -9.07
CA THR A 83 5.96 3.83 -8.70
C THR A 83 6.19 3.73 -7.19
N TYR A 84 5.27 4.26 -6.38
CA TYR A 84 5.41 4.27 -4.94
C TYR A 84 5.39 2.85 -4.35
N SER A 85 6.41 2.52 -3.55
CA SER A 85 6.55 1.21 -2.91
C SER A 85 5.99 1.25 -1.47
N THR A 86 4.83 0.64 -1.28
CA THR A 86 4.23 0.50 0.06
C THR A 86 5.07 -0.39 0.98
N SER A 87 5.72 -1.42 0.43
CA SER A 87 6.60 -2.32 1.19
C SER A 87 7.82 -1.59 1.75
N SER A 88 8.44 -0.71 0.95
CA SER A 88 9.56 0.12 1.40
C SER A 88 9.12 1.08 2.51
N ALA A 89 7.96 1.68 2.37
CA ALA A 89 7.36 2.56 3.38
C ALA A 89 7.12 1.81 4.70
N VAL A 90 6.54 0.61 4.66
CA VAL A 90 6.34 -0.24 5.84
C VAL A 90 7.69 -0.59 6.50
N ASN A 91 8.69 -0.97 5.71
CA ASN A 91 10.01 -1.30 6.24
C ASN A 91 10.68 -0.10 6.91
N ASN A 92 10.51 1.10 6.36
CA ASN A 92 11.04 2.32 6.96
C ASN A 92 10.31 2.68 8.26
N LEU A 93 8.98 2.54 8.31
CA LEU A 93 8.20 2.74 9.53
C LEU A 93 8.63 1.79 10.64
N LYS A 94 8.87 0.53 10.33
CA LYS A 94 9.32 -0.49 11.30
C LYS A 94 10.74 -0.26 11.85
N LYS A 95 11.52 0.66 11.29
CA LYS A 95 12.80 1.09 11.90
C LYS A 95 12.58 1.87 13.19
N ASN A 96 11.42 2.51 13.35
CA ASN A 96 11.04 3.12 14.61
C ASN A 96 10.58 2.03 15.58
N LYS A 97 11.29 1.87 16.69
CA LYS A 97 11.01 0.84 17.73
C LYS A 97 9.64 0.99 18.38
N LEU A 98 9.07 2.20 18.37
CA LEU A 98 7.71 2.44 18.86
C LEU A 98 6.64 1.83 17.94
N ILE A 99 6.94 1.59 16.67
CA ILE A 99 5.96 1.06 15.74
C ILE A 99 6.00 -0.47 15.75
N LYS A 100 5.03 -1.08 16.42
CA LYS A 100 4.84 -2.54 16.48
C LYS A 100 4.35 -3.10 15.15
N HIS A 101 3.36 -2.44 14.55
CA HIS A 101 2.79 -2.83 13.26
C HIS A 101 2.53 -1.61 12.40
N ALA A 102 2.76 -1.74 11.10
CA ALA A 102 2.48 -0.71 10.11
C ALA A 102 1.88 -1.31 8.86
N GLU A 103 0.84 -0.68 8.35
CA GLU A 103 0.19 -1.00 7.09
C GLU A 103 0.13 0.26 6.23
N VAL A 104 0.54 0.14 4.97
CA VAL A 104 0.50 1.24 4.01
C VAL A 104 -0.28 0.79 2.79
N THR A 105 -1.39 1.46 2.53
CA THR A 105 -2.34 1.10 1.46
C THR A 105 -2.48 2.25 0.48
N LYS A 106 -2.51 1.92 -0.82
CA LYS A 106 -2.81 2.86 -1.89
C LYS A 106 -4.32 2.99 -2.06
N VAL A 107 -4.82 4.22 -1.99
CA VAL A 107 -6.22 4.56 -2.25
C VAL A 107 -6.29 5.41 -3.51
N LEU A 108 -6.68 4.79 -4.62
CA LEU A 108 -6.79 5.48 -5.89
C LEU A 108 -7.80 6.62 -5.83
N PRO A 109 -7.60 7.71 -6.58
CA PRO A 109 -6.55 7.89 -7.59
C PRO A 109 -5.19 8.38 -7.03
N ASN A 110 -5.14 9.04 -5.87
CA ASN A 110 -3.99 9.86 -5.47
C ASN A 110 -3.75 9.94 -3.94
N LYS A 111 -4.25 8.97 -3.16
CA LYS A 111 -4.13 8.97 -1.69
C LYS A 111 -3.34 7.77 -1.19
N VAL A 112 -2.58 7.97 -0.11
CA VAL A 112 -1.94 6.89 0.65
C VAL A 112 -2.51 6.89 2.05
N LYS A 113 -2.97 5.73 2.50
CA LYS A 113 -3.45 5.51 3.87
C LYS A 113 -2.38 4.74 4.63
N VAL A 114 -1.97 5.26 5.78
CA VAL A 114 -1.01 4.66 6.69
C VAL A 114 -1.74 4.35 7.99
N LYS A 115 -1.74 3.09 8.39
CA LYS A 115 -2.24 2.65 9.68
C LYS A 115 -1.07 2.11 10.48
N VAL A 116 -0.83 2.69 11.65
CA VAL A 116 0.21 2.23 12.58
C VAL A 116 -0.42 1.70 13.86
N THR A 117 0.25 0.76 14.48
CA THR A 117 -0.02 0.30 15.84
C THR A 117 1.26 0.48 16.62
N GLU A 118 1.21 1.28 17.67
CA GLU A 118 2.37 1.55 18.50
C GLU A 118 2.49 0.52 19.63
N SER A 119 3.71 0.27 20.06
CA SER A 119 3.99 -0.49 21.29
C SER A 119 3.72 0.40 22.48
N GLN A 120 3.14 -0.20 23.52
CA GLN A 120 2.88 0.53 24.77
C GLN A 120 4.16 0.72 25.59
N ILE A 121 4.34 1.94 26.10
CA ILE A 121 5.38 2.22 27.10
C ILE A 121 4.83 1.75 28.45
N VAL A 122 5.47 0.74 29.03
CA VAL A 122 5.02 0.11 30.29
C VAL A 122 5.71 0.65 31.54
N GLY A 123 6.76 1.44 31.36
CA GLY A 123 7.49 2.06 32.45
C GLY A 123 8.79 2.70 32.06
N LEU A 124 9.46 3.31 33.03
CA LEU A 124 10.74 3.97 32.87
C LEU A 124 11.81 3.22 33.66
N VAL A 125 12.97 2.99 33.09
CA VAL A 125 14.15 2.45 33.82
C VAL A 125 15.18 3.53 33.96
N LYS A 126 15.64 3.73 35.23
CA LYS A 126 16.71 4.68 35.52
C LYS A 126 18.06 4.13 35.08
N LYS A 127 18.70 4.85 34.13
CA LYS A 127 20.09 4.61 33.71
C LYS A 127 20.95 5.81 34.12
N LYS A 128 21.86 5.59 35.08
CA LYS A 128 22.78 6.65 35.58
C LYS A 128 22.08 7.99 35.78
N ASP A 129 22.01 8.85 34.74
CA ASP A 129 21.52 10.24 34.86
C ASP A 129 20.23 10.51 34.08
N HIS A 130 19.61 9.50 33.42
CA HIS A 130 18.38 9.68 32.65
C HIS A 130 17.44 8.48 32.74
N TYR A 131 16.17 8.71 32.50
CA TYR A 131 15.15 7.68 32.42
C TYR A 131 14.99 7.20 30.99
N VAL A 132 14.93 5.88 30.81
CA VAL A 132 14.77 5.23 29.52
C VAL A 132 13.43 4.51 29.50
N PRO A 133 12.51 4.85 28.57
CA PRO A 133 11.25 4.14 28.45
C PRO A 133 11.47 2.68 28.04
N ILE A 134 10.66 1.79 28.63
CA ILE A 134 10.59 0.37 28.26
C ILE A 134 9.24 0.10 27.62
N LEU A 135 9.27 -0.59 26.48
CA LEU A 135 8.10 -1.08 25.80
C LEU A 135 7.60 -2.40 26.39
N GLU A 136 6.37 -2.78 26.09
CA GLU A 136 5.72 -4.03 26.53
C GLU A 136 6.51 -5.31 26.20
N ASP A 137 7.34 -5.28 25.14
CA ASP A 137 8.23 -6.37 24.72
C ASP A 137 9.60 -6.38 25.43
N GLY A 138 9.82 -5.44 26.35
CA GLY A 138 11.10 -5.24 27.07
C GLY A 138 12.15 -4.48 26.27
N THR A 139 11.81 -3.88 25.13
CA THR A 139 12.73 -3.05 24.36
C THR A 139 12.93 -1.70 25.02
N GLU A 140 14.20 -1.31 25.21
CA GLU A 140 14.59 -0.01 25.74
C GLU A 140 14.70 1.03 24.61
N LEU A 141 14.13 2.23 24.83
CA LEU A 141 14.16 3.36 23.88
C LEU A 141 15.25 4.37 24.27
N GLU A 142 16.52 4.04 24.01
CA GLU A 142 17.67 4.84 24.45
C GLU A 142 17.75 6.26 23.86
N ASN A 143 17.10 6.50 22.71
CA ASN A 143 17.12 7.80 22.00
C ASN A 143 15.73 8.46 21.97
N TYR A 144 14.90 8.23 22.98
CA TYR A 144 13.58 8.85 23.06
C TYR A 144 13.73 10.24 23.66
N GLU A 145 13.31 11.27 22.93
CA GLU A 145 13.33 12.64 23.45
C GLU A 145 12.31 12.76 24.59
N GLU A 146 12.79 13.17 25.75
CA GLU A 146 12.07 13.28 27.03
C GLU A 146 10.82 14.18 26.96
N SER A 147 10.72 15.03 25.93
CA SER A 147 9.61 15.96 25.70
C SER A 147 8.25 15.28 25.40
N ASN A 148 8.23 13.98 25.15
CA ASN A 148 7.02 13.21 24.83
C ASN A 148 6.65 12.17 25.92
N VAL A 149 7.40 12.10 27.00
CA VAL A 149 7.05 11.27 28.16
C VAL A 149 6.21 12.13 29.09
N THR A 150 4.90 11.90 29.13
CA THR A 150 4.14 12.35 30.30
C THR A 150 4.71 11.63 31.52
N ASP A 151 5.13 12.38 32.52
CA ASP A 151 5.87 11.97 33.73
C ASP A 151 5.11 10.97 34.65
N ASP A 152 4.01 10.39 34.16
CA ASP A 152 3.06 9.56 34.89
C ASP A 152 3.32 8.05 34.80
N GLY A 153 4.44 7.63 34.18
CA GLY A 153 4.78 6.21 34.04
C GLY A 153 5.40 5.63 35.32
N PRO A 154 5.07 4.39 35.75
CA PRO A 154 5.71 3.77 36.90
C PRO A 154 7.22 3.61 36.66
N VAL A 155 8.03 4.12 37.58
CA VAL A 155 9.48 3.91 37.55
C VAL A 155 9.78 2.49 38.03
N LEU A 156 10.35 1.69 37.11
CA LEU A 156 10.73 0.32 37.37
C LEU A 156 12.16 0.26 37.93
N GLU A 157 12.32 0.00 39.21
CA GLU A 157 13.63 -0.23 39.86
C GLU A 157 13.96 -1.73 39.89
N GLY A 158 15.24 -2.06 39.68
CA GLY A 158 15.73 -3.43 39.85
C GLY A 158 15.68 -4.36 38.66
N PHE A 159 15.43 -3.89 37.45
CA PHE A 159 15.44 -4.71 36.25
C PHE A 159 16.85 -5.20 35.89
N LYS A 160 17.15 -6.48 36.14
CA LYS A 160 18.35 -7.15 35.61
C LYS A 160 18.02 -7.77 34.22
N LYS A 161 18.70 -7.32 33.17
CA LYS A 161 18.61 -7.86 31.82
C LYS A 161 18.84 -9.38 31.83
N ARG A 162 17.83 -10.18 31.55
CA ARG A 162 17.98 -11.64 31.43
C ARG A 162 18.80 -11.93 30.17
N LYS A 163 20.06 -12.37 30.32
CA LYS A 163 20.89 -12.79 29.21
C LYS A 163 20.15 -13.93 28.48
N LYS A 164 19.76 -13.74 27.20
CA LYS A 164 19.31 -14.85 26.36
C LYS A 164 20.48 -15.84 26.27
N LYS A 165 20.30 -17.05 26.83
CA LYS A 165 21.18 -18.17 26.51
C LYS A 165 21.07 -18.44 25.00
N LYS A 166 22.25 -18.46 24.33
CA LYS A 166 22.36 -18.93 22.94
C LYS A 166 21.95 -20.38 22.82
#